data_d25ef0041c91a7869642bfdfe2dd38fc
#
_entry.id   d25ef0041c91a7869642bfdfe2dd38fc
#
_cell.length_a   1.000
_cell.length_b   1.000
_cell.length_c   1.000
_cell.angle_alpha   90.00
_cell.angle_beta   90.00
_cell.angle_gamma   90.00
#
_symmetry.space_group_name_H-M   'P 1'
#
loop_
_entity.id
_entity.type
_entity.pdbx_description
1 polymer ?
#
loop_
_entity_poly.entity_id
_entity_poly.type
_entity_poly.pdbx_seq_one_letter_code
_entity_poly.pdbx_strand_id
1 'polypeptide(L)'
;MASDWERLLGRIRRERRAGASQLLADGIEAARQFLNAVRHLRPEPLTSALVRFTLRLTTSQPSMGPFLTLANALWLAEEEKGRPTWQALHDALVRYADGIDRALEATVRRAAGLVPSNSIVLTYSNSTAVRLALWRAMGEGKGFLVTCSESRPMYEGVVLARFLAERGVPVYLVVDAGLTDWLRIADLVL
;
A
#
# COMPACT_ATOMS: atom_id res chain seq x y z
N MET A 1 -26.08 8.94 -14.02
CA MET A 1 -24.66 9.34 -13.93
C MET A 1 -23.91 8.37 -13.05
N ALA A 2 -22.65 8.03 -13.34
CA ALA A 2 -21.82 7.19 -12.47
C ALA A 2 -21.57 7.91 -11.13
N SER A 3 -21.65 7.18 -10.02
CA SER A 3 -21.33 7.70 -8.67
C SER A 3 -19.83 8.00 -8.53
N ASP A 4 -19.43 8.75 -7.49
CA ASP A 4 -18.03 9.14 -7.26
C ASP A 4 -17.12 7.92 -7.08
N TRP A 5 -17.56 6.94 -6.29
CA TRP A 5 -16.81 5.70 -6.10
C TRP A 5 -16.66 4.88 -7.39
N GLU A 6 -17.67 4.88 -8.27
CA GLU A 6 -17.58 4.19 -9.58
C GLU A 6 -16.54 4.87 -10.49
N ARG A 7 -16.51 6.20 -10.48
CA ARG A 7 -15.48 6.97 -11.20
C ARG A 7 -14.08 6.69 -10.67
N LEU A 8 -13.94 6.63 -9.33
CA LEU A 8 -12.67 6.32 -8.69
C LEU A 8 -12.18 4.92 -9.02
N LEU A 9 -13.04 3.89 -8.90
CA LEU A 9 -12.69 2.52 -9.31
C LEU A 9 -12.35 2.43 -10.81
N GLY A 10 -13.02 3.23 -11.65
CA GLY A 10 -12.68 3.34 -13.07
C GLY A 10 -11.29 3.94 -13.33
N ARG A 11 -10.82 4.88 -12.48
CA ARG A 11 -9.44 5.40 -12.52
C ARG A 11 -8.45 4.33 -12.05
N ILE A 12 -8.70 3.69 -10.90
CA ILE A 12 -7.88 2.59 -10.37
C ILE A 12 -7.68 1.51 -11.42
N ARG A 13 -8.73 1.11 -12.13
CA ARG A 13 -8.65 0.08 -13.17
C ARG A 13 -7.68 0.44 -14.32
N ARG A 14 -7.55 1.72 -14.65
CA ARG A 14 -6.65 2.21 -15.71
C ARG A 14 -5.25 2.56 -15.23
N GLU A 15 -5.07 2.64 -13.91
CA GLU A 15 -3.78 3.00 -13.31
C GLU A 15 -2.74 1.88 -13.57
N ARG A 16 -1.51 2.27 -13.95
CA ARG A 16 -0.41 1.36 -14.30
C ARG A 16 0.92 1.74 -13.63
N ARG A 17 0.97 2.87 -12.94
CA ARG A 17 2.20 3.43 -12.37
C ARG A 17 2.16 3.54 -10.84
N ALA A 18 0.98 3.63 -10.26
CA ALA A 18 0.84 3.76 -8.82
C ALA A 18 1.27 2.47 -8.11
N GLY A 19 2.05 2.62 -7.05
CA GLY A 19 2.44 1.52 -6.18
C GLY A 19 1.26 0.97 -5.36
N ALA A 20 1.43 -0.24 -4.81
CA ALA A 20 0.39 -0.97 -4.07
C ALA A 20 -0.21 -0.15 -2.91
N SER A 21 0.61 0.61 -2.17
CA SER A 21 0.13 1.44 -1.06
C SER A 21 -0.79 2.58 -1.53
N GLN A 22 -0.48 3.21 -2.67
CA GLN A 22 -1.32 4.25 -3.25
C GLN A 22 -2.65 3.67 -3.76
N LEU A 23 -2.59 2.55 -4.48
CA LEU A 23 -3.79 1.85 -4.95
C LEU A 23 -4.69 1.43 -3.79
N LEU A 24 -4.11 0.96 -2.68
CA LEU A 24 -4.88 0.59 -1.48
C LEU A 24 -5.55 1.82 -0.85
N ALA A 25 -4.84 2.94 -0.73
CA ALA A 25 -5.42 4.19 -0.22
C ALA A 25 -6.60 4.65 -1.10
N ASP A 26 -6.46 4.59 -2.42
CA ASP A 26 -7.54 4.91 -3.36
C ASP A 26 -8.71 3.92 -3.25
N GLY A 27 -8.46 2.64 -3.00
CA GLY A 27 -9.48 1.62 -2.74
C GLY A 27 -10.26 1.88 -1.44
N ILE A 28 -9.58 2.27 -0.37
CA ILE A 28 -10.19 2.67 0.90
C ILE A 28 -11.06 3.92 0.71
N GLU A 29 -10.56 4.89 -0.05
CA GLU A 29 -11.33 6.10 -0.38
C GLU A 29 -12.57 5.77 -1.22
N ALA A 30 -12.46 4.86 -2.19
CA ALA A 30 -13.62 4.37 -2.94
C ALA A 30 -14.67 3.71 -2.02
N ALA A 31 -14.21 2.96 -1.00
CA ALA A 31 -15.11 2.36 -0.01
C ALA A 31 -15.80 3.42 0.88
N ARG A 32 -15.09 4.49 1.27
CA ARG A 32 -15.70 5.63 1.98
C ARG A 32 -16.79 6.32 1.16
N GLN A 33 -16.51 6.60 -0.10
CA GLN A 33 -17.48 7.21 -1.02
C GLN A 33 -18.68 6.29 -1.28
N PHE A 34 -18.43 4.98 -1.40
CA PHE A 34 -19.50 3.98 -1.50
C PHE A 34 -20.41 4.02 -0.26
N LEU A 35 -19.84 3.94 0.95
CA LEU A 35 -20.62 3.98 2.19
C LEU A 35 -21.42 5.27 2.33
N ASN A 36 -20.86 6.41 1.95
CA ASN A 36 -21.58 7.68 1.95
C ASN A 36 -22.79 7.66 0.98
N ALA A 37 -22.63 7.07 -0.20
CA ALA A 37 -23.69 6.96 -1.19
C ALA A 37 -24.84 6.02 -0.77
N VAL A 38 -24.56 5.00 0.06
CA VAL A 38 -25.53 3.98 0.47
C VAL A 38 -26.05 4.16 1.89
N ARG A 39 -25.69 5.25 2.59
CA ARG A 39 -26.03 5.49 3.99
C ARG A 39 -27.52 5.38 4.33
N HIS A 40 -28.37 5.68 3.36
CA HIS A 40 -29.84 5.67 3.51
C HIS A 40 -30.49 4.34 3.14
N LEU A 41 -29.72 3.36 2.67
CA LEU A 41 -30.29 2.10 2.20
C LEU A 41 -30.65 1.18 3.38
N ARG A 42 -31.74 0.43 3.19
CA ARG A 42 -32.14 -0.67 4.06
C ARG A 42 -31.25 -1.90 3.79
N PRO A 43 -31.25 -2.92 4.69
CA PRO A 43 -30.35 -4.07 4.60
C PRO A 43 -30.36 -4.80 3.25
N GLU A 44 -31.53 -5.07 2.65
CA GLU A 44 -31.61 -5.81 1.38
C GLU A 44 -30.98 -5.05 0.19
N PRO A 45 -31.36 -3.79 -0.11
CA PRO A 45 -30.68 -3.02 -1.15
C PRO A 45 -29.22 -2.71 -0.82
N LEU A 46 -28.86 -2.62 0.49
CA LEU A 46 -27.47 -2.43 0.92
C LEU A 46 -26.61 -3.66 0.56
N THR A 47 -27.12 -4.88 0.80
CA THR A 47 -26.45 -6.13 0.41
C THR A 47 -26.17 -6.16 -1.10
N SER A 48 -27.17 -5.85 -1.92
CA SER A 48 -27.02 -5.81 -3.37
C SER A 48 -26.02 -4.74 -3.84
N ALA A 49 -25.97 -3.60 -3.15
CA ALA A 49 -25.00 -2.54 -3.42
C ALA A 49 -23.58 -2.99 -3.02
N LEU A 50 -23.43 -3.67 -1.87
CA LEU A 50 -22.16 -4.20 -1.40
C LEU A 50 -21.57 -5.24 -2.37
N VAL A 51 -22.39 -6.16 -2.88
CA VAL A 51 -21.99 -7.13 -3.93
C VAL A 51 -21.39 -6.38 -5.13
N ARG A 52 -22.09 -5.38 -5.63
CA ARG A 52 -21.61 -4.60 -6.79
C ARG A 52 -20.32 -3.86 -6.50
N PHE A 53 -20.22 -3.25 -5.33
CA PHE A 53 -19.01 -2.52 -4.93
C PHE A 53 -17.81 -3.45 -4.84
N THR A 54 -17.92 -4.54 -4.07
CA THR A 54 -16.80 -5.47 -3.83
C THR A 54 -16.36 -6.18 -5.10
N LEU A 55 -17.29 -6.57 -5.98
CA LEU A 55 -16.97 -7.13 -7.28
C LEU A 55 -16.19 -6.14 -8.16
N ARG A 56 -16.62 -4.88 -8.22
CA ARG A 56 -15.92 -3.84 -8.98
C ARG A 56 -14.55 -3.50 -8.38
N LEU A 57 -14.44 -3.46 -7.06
CA LEU A 57 -13.18 -3.22 -6.36
C LEU A 57 -12.17 -4.31 -6.71
N THR A 58 -12.52 -5.58 -6.51
CA THR A 58 -11.61 -6.71 -6.72
C THR A 58 -11.25 -6.94 -8.19
N THR A 59 -12.16 -6.62 -9.12
CA THR A 59 -11.90 -6.71 -10.57
C THR A 59 -11.21 -5.48 -11.16
N SER A 60 -11.10 -4.37 -10.41
CA SER A 60 -10.41 -3.16 -10.89
C SER A 60 -8.90 -3.39 -11.05
N GLN A 61 -8.29 -4.16 -10.13
CA GLN A 61 -6.88 -4.58 -10.15
C GLN A 61 -6.80 -6.02 -9.58
N PRO A 62 -6.99 -7.06 -10.41
CA PRO A 62 -7.11 -8.43 -9.92
C PRO A 62 -5.88 -8.98 -9.17
N SER A 63 -4.69 -8.45 -9.46
CA SER A 63 -3.44 -8.81 -8.78
C SER A 63 -3.27 -8.14 -7.41
N MET A 64 -4.16 -7.19 -7.05
CA MET A 64 -4.09 -6.46 -5.79
C MET A 64 -4.74 -7.25 -4.65
N GLY A 65 -3.98 -8.11 -3.98
CA GLY A 65 -4.41 -8.86 -2.79
C GLY A 65 -5.09 -7.98 -1.72
N PRO A 66 -4.61 -6.77 -1.41
CA PRO A 66 -5.28 -5.85 -0.49
C PRO A 66 -6.72 -5.47 -0.84
N PHE A 67 -7.13 -5.51 -2.11
CA PHE A 67 -8.54 -5.29 -2.47
C PHE A 67 -9.43 -6.47 -2.10
N LEU A 68 -8.90 -7.69 -2.17
CA LEU A 68 -9.60 -8.87 -1.66
C LEU A 68 -9.76 -8.83 -0.15
N THR A 69 -8.70 -8.42 0.58
CA THR A 69 -8.79 -8.31 2.04
C THR A 69 -9.71 -7.18 2.50
N LEU A 70 -9.75 -6.05 1.78
CA LEU A 70 -10.72 -4.98 2.03
C LEU A 70 -12.16 -5.44 1.77
N ALA A 71 -12.41 -6.10 0.62
CA ALA A 71 -13.72 -6.66 0.31
C ALA A 71 -14.16 -7.67 1.38
N ASN A 72 -13.26 -8.57 1.80
CA ASN A 72 -13.52 -9.56 2.84
C ASN A 72 -13.82 -8.91 4.20
N ALA A 73 -13.09 -7.85 4.58
CA ALA A 73 -13.35 -7.12 5.82
C ALA A 73 -14.75 -6.51 5.85
N LEU A 74 -15.25 -6.02 4.71
CA LEU A 74 -16.61 -5.50 4.60
C LEU A 74 -17.66 -6.64 4.65
N TRP A 75 -17.38 -7.81 4.05
CA TRP A 75 -18.28 -8.95 4.11
C TRP A 75 -18.35 -9.59 5.49
N LEU A 76 -17.25 -9.68 6.21
CA LEU A 76 -17.20 -10.20 7.59
C LEU A 76 -17.78 -9.23 8.63
N ALA A 77 -18.13 -8.01 8.22
CA ALA A 77 -18.81 -7.05 9.07
C ALA A 77 -20.32 -7.34 9.27
N GLU A 78 -20.80 -8.42 8.68
CA GLU A 78 -22.17 -8.86 8.90
C GLU A 78 -22.42 -9.15 10.38
N GLU A 79 -23.44 -8.50 10.93
CA GLU A 79 -23.86 -8.73 12.29
C GLU A 79 -24.91 -9.85 12.41
N GLU A 80 -25.17 -10.24 13.65
CA GLU A 80 -25.98 -11.28 14.29
C GLU A 80 -27.21 -11.85 13.53
N LYS A 81 -27.58 -11.32 12.36
CA LYS A 81 -28.74 -11.80 11.57
C LYS A 81 -28.42 -12.03 10.08
N GLY A 82 -27.13 -12.11 9.71
CA GLY A 82 -26.73 -12.38 8.33
C GLY A 82 -27.05 -11.24 7.35
N ARG A 83 -27.20 -10.00 7.81
CA ARG A 83 -27.49 -8.83 6.97
C ARG A 83 -26.57 -7.67 7.32
N PRO A 84 -25.92 -7.03 6.33
CA PRO A 84 -25.07 -5.89 6.58
C PRO A 84 -25.89 -4.69 7.03
N THR A 85 -25.39 -3.98 8.04
CA THR A 85 -25.87 -2.64 8.39
C THR A 85 -24.84 -1.61 7.94
N TRP A 86 -25.29 -0.39 7.66
CA TRP A 86 -24.36 0.67 7.29
C TRP A 86 -23.31 0.90 8.39
N GLN A 87 -23.72 0.88 9.66
CA GLN A 87 -22.82 1.08 10.80
C GLN A 87 -21.75 -0.01 10.88
N ALA A 88 -22.13 -1.28 10.73
CA ALA A 88 -21.18 -2.39 10.76
C ALA A 88 -20.14 -2.28 9.63
N LEU A 89 -20.58 -1.94 8.41
CA LEU A 89 -19.68 -1.71 7.27
C LEU A 89 -18.75 -0.52 7.49
N HIS A 90 -19.27 0.58 8.03
CA HIS A 90 -18.47 1.77 8.36
C HIS A 90 -17.38 1.44 9.38
N ASP A 91 -17.75 0.78 10.47
CA ASP A 91 -16.81 0.42 11.53
C ASP A 91 -15.78 -0.61 11.05
N ALA A 92 -16.17 -1.53 10.18
CA ALA A 92 -15.24 -2.47 9.54
C ALA A 92 -14.22 -1.74 8.65
N LEU A 93 -14.67 -0.76 7.87
CA LEU A 93 -13.76 0.05 7.03
C LEU A 93 -12.78 0.84 7.88
N VAL A 94 -13.24 1.47 8.97
CA VAL A 94 -12.38 2.20 9.91
C VAL A 94 -11.35 1.25 10.52
N ARG A 95 -11.79 0.11 11.09
CA ARG A 95 -10.87 -0.89 11.66
C ARG A 95 -9.86 -1.41 10.65
N TYR A 96 -10.29 -1.62 9.39
CA TYR A 96 -9.39 -2.07 8.33
C TYR A 96 -8.33 -1.02 8.02
N ALA A 97 -8.72 0.24 7.81
CA ALA A 97 -7.78 1.34 7.52
C ALA A 97 -6.77 1.54 8.67
N ASP A 98 -7.24 1.62 9.91
CA ASP A 98 -6.38 1.73 11.09
C ASP A 98 -5.45 0.51 11.25
N GLY A 99 -5.93 -0.68 10.86
CA GLY A 99 -5.14 -1.90 10.87
C GLY A 99 -3.98 -1.85 9.87
N ILE A 100 -4.21 -1.31 8.67
CA ILE A 100 -3.18 -1.10 7.65
C ILE A 100 -2.10 -0.12 8.16
N ASP A 101 -2.51 1.00 8.74
CA ASP A 101 -1.57 2.01 9.25
C ASP A 101 -0.71 1.44 10.39
N ARG A 102 -1.32 0.74 11.34
CA ARG A 102 -0.59 0.05 12.43
C ARG A 102 0.36 -1.02 11.91
N ALA A 103 -0.06 -1.81 10.91
CA ALA A 103 0.78 -2.84 10.31
C ALA A 103 1.99 -2.23 9.57
N LEU A 104 1.78 -1.13 8.83
CA LEU A 104 2.86 -0.40 8.16
C LEU A 104 3.86 0.13 9.20
N GLU A 105 3.40 0.81 10.25
CA GLU A 105 4.28 1.36 11.31
C GLU A 105 5.07 0.24 12.02
N ALA A 106 4.43 -0.88 12.34
CA ALA A 106 5.10 -2.03 12.95
C ALA A 106 6.16 -2.64 12.01
N THR A 107 5.85 -2.74 10.70
CA THR A 107 6.77 -3.23 9.68
C THR A 107 7.97 -2.30 9.53
N VAL A 108 7.71 -1.00 9.40
CA VAL A 108 8.75 0.04 9.30
C VAL A 108 9.71 -0.01 10.50
N ARG A 109 9.17 -0.08 11.72
CA ARG A 109 9.98 -0.15 12.93
C ARG A 109 10.84 -1.42 12.98
N ARG A 110 10.27 -2.58 12.63
CA ARG A 110 11.02 -3.86 12.61
C ARG A 110 12.11 -3.84 11.54
N ALA A 111 11.79 -3.39 10.34
CA ALA A 111 12.75 -3.32 9.23
C ALA A 111 13.86 -2.32 9.51
N ALA A 112 13.56 -1.16 10.10
CA ALA A 112 14.56 -0.20 10.56
C ALA A 112 15.51 -0.82 11.59
N GLY A 113 14.98 -1.66 12.50
CA GLY A 113 15.78 -2.41 13.48
C GLY A 113 16.79 -3.37 12.85
N LEU A 114 16.47 -3.92 11.68
CA LEU A 114 17.36 -4.86 10.96
C LEU A 114 18.53 -4.18 10.24
N VAL A 115 18.45 -2.88 9.95
CA VAL A 115 19.54 -2.14 9.28
C VAL A 115 20.75 -2.04 10.21
N PRO A 116 21.91 -2.64 9.85
CA PRO A 116 23.11 -2.51 10.66
C PRO A 116 23.74 -1.13 10.49
N SER A 117 24.48 -0.66 11.49
CA SER A 117 25.32 0.54 11.32
C SER A 117 26.58 0.22 10.50
N ASN A 118 27.07 1.22 9.74
CA ASN A 118 28.23 1.10 8.86
C ASN A 118 28.10 -0.01 7.82
N SER A 119 26.92 -0.14 7.21
CA SER A 119 26.54 -1.20 6.30
C SER A 119 26.16 -0.70 4.92
N ILE A 120 26.13 -1.62 3.96
CA ILE A 120 25.58 -1.44 2.62
C ILE A 120 24.23 -2.17 2.56
N VAL A 121 23.16 -1.41 2.33
CA VAL A 121 21.82 -1.95 2.17
C VAL A 121 21.45 -1.94 0.70
N LEU A 122 21.15 -3.11 0.15
CA LEU A 122 20.69 -3.27 -1.23
C LEU A 122 19.18 -3.35 -1.28
N THR A 123 18.56 -2.64 -2.22
CA THR A 123 17.11 -2.72 -2.45
C THR A 123 16.75 -2.56 -3.93
N TYR A 124 15.53 -2.96 -4.28
CA TYR A 124 14.97 -2.89 -5.62
C TYR A 124 13.57 -2.28 -5.58
N SER A 125 13.21 -1.51 -6.64
CA SER A 125 11.91 -0.86 -6.76
C SER A 125 11.66 0.23 -5.68
N ASN A 126 10.40 0.56 -5.38
CA ASN A 126 10.03 1.61 -4.44
C ASN A 126 8.94 1.13 -3.47
N SER A 127 9.30 0.27 -2.55
CA SER A 127 8.41 -0.13 -1.47
C SER A 127 8.24 0.99 -0.45
N THR A 128 7.01 1.34 -0.11
CA THR A 128 6.71 2.33 0.94
C THR A 128 7.29 1.90 2.29
N ALA A 129 7.17 0.62 2.66
CA ALA A 129 7.69 0.11 3.91
C ALA A 129 9.23 0.19 3.96
N VAL A 130 9.90 -0.20 2.87
CA VAL A 130 11.38 -0.16 2.79
C VAL A 130 11.89 1.27 2.87
N ARG A 131 11.36 2.20 2.06
CA ARG A 131 11.84 3.58 2.08
C ARG A 131 11.63 4.27 3.44
N LEU A 132 10.50 4.02 4.10
CA LEU A 132 10.22 4.56 5.43
C LEU A 132 11.11 3.92 6.51
N ALA A 133 11.41 2.62 6.39
CA ALA A 133 12.32 1.92 7.30
C ALA A 133 13.75 2.47 7.19
N LEU A 134 14.24 2.69 5.98
CA LEU A 134 15.57 3.29 5.75
C LEU A 134 15.64 4.72 6.29
N TRP A 135 14.63 5.53 6.02
CA TRP A 135 14.58 6.89 6.58
C TRP A 135 14.53 6.88 8.11
N ARG A 136 13.73 5.99 8.72
CA ARG A 136 13.66 5.82 10.16
C ARG A 136 15.01 5.38 10.74
N ALA A 137 15.69 4.40 10.15
CA ALA A 137 17.00 3.93 10.59
C ALA A 137 18.03 5.06 10.59
N MET A 138 18.02 5.93 9.58
CA MET A 138 18.84 7.13 9.56
C MET A 138 18.49 8.09 10.71
N GLY A 139 17.20 8.33 10.97
CA GLY A 139 16.71 9.15 12.08
C GLY A 139 17.09 8.59 13.46
N GLU A 140 17.29 7.28 13.56
CA GLU A 140 17.78 6.58 14.77
C GLU A 140 19.33 6.66 14.91
N GLY A 141 20.01 7.42 14.04
CA GLY A 141 21.45 7.66 14.09
C GLY A 141 22.29 6.55 13.47
N LYS A 142 21.71 5.62 12.71
CA LYS A 142 22.46 4.57 12.02
C LYS A 142 23.13 5.15 10.77
N GLY A 143 24.44 4.98 10.64
CA GLY A 143 25.17 5.28 9.41
C GLY A 143 25.13 4.08 8.47
N PHE A 144 24.67 4.24 7.24
CA PHE A 144 24.66 3.21 6.21
C PHE A 144 24.59 3.84 4.82
N LEU A 145 24.89 3.04 3.81
CA LEU A 145 24.75 3.38 2.40
C LEU A 145 23.65 2.55 1.77
N VAL A 146 22.77 3.16 1.00
CA VAL A 146 21.77 2.41 0.21
C VAL A 146 22.25 2.28 -1.23
N THR A 147 22.19 1.09 -1.79
CA THR A 147 22.31 0.87 -3.24
C THR A 147 20.98 0.39 -3.77
N CYS A 148 20.46 1.06 -4.75
CA CYS A 148 19.22 0.66 -5.43
C CYS A 148 19.39 0.72 -6.95
N SER A 149 18.65 -0.13 -7.69
CA SER A 149 18.63 -0.04 -9.13
C SER A 149 17.60 0.96 -9.63
N GLU A 150 17.72 1.38 -10.88
CA GLU A 150 16.74 2.25 -11.54
C GLU A 150 15.36 1.60 -11.67
N SER A 151 15.27 0.27 -11.66
CA SER A 151 14.04 -0.54 -11.75
C SER A 151 13.23 -0.26 -13.02
N ARG A 152 13.83 -0.61 -14.17
CA ARG A 152 13.16 -0.51 -15.48
C ARG A 152 11.98 -1.48 -15.61
N PRO A 153 10.96 -1.16 -16.39
CA PRO A 153 10.81 0.04 -17.23
C PRO A 153 10.18 1.24 -16.49
N MET A 154 9.71 1.09 -15.24
CA MET A 154 8.92 2.10 -14.53
C MET A 154 9.79 3.12 -13.77
N TYR A 155 11.08 2.85 -13.61
CA TYR A 155 12.05 3.71 -12.91
C TYR A 155 11.67 4.02 -11.45
N GLU A 156 11.06 3.06 -10.77
CA GLU A 156 10.62 3.19 -9.38
C GLU A 156 11.81 3.38 -8.42
N GLY A 157 12.94 2.75 -8.71
CA GLY A 157 14.17 2.93 -7.92
C GLY A 157 14.74 4.35 -8.01
N VAL A 158 14.54 5.06 -9.12
CA VAL A 158 14.89 6.48 -9.23
C VAL A 158 14.06 7.33 -8.26
N VAL A 159 12.77 6.99 -8.10
CA VAL A 159 11.87 7.67 -7.14
C VAL A 159 12.34 7.40 -5.70
N LEU A 160 12.71 6.15 -5.40
CA LEU A 160 13.28 5.78 -4.10
C LEU A 160 14.57 6.53 -3.82
N ALA A 161 15.53 6.52 -4.76
CA ALA A 161 16.82 7.19 -4.61
C ALA A 161 16.65 8.69 -4.32
N ARG A 162 15.78 9.36 -5.06
CA ARG A 162 15.46 10.78 -4.83
C ARG A 162 14.87 11.01 -3.44
N PHE A 163 13.89 10.21 -3.04
CA PHE A 163 13.27 10.30 -1.71
C PHE A 163 14.31 10.19 -0.58
N LEU A 164 15.25 9.24 -0.70
CA LEU A 164 16.29 8.99 0.27
C LEU A 164 17.33 10.12 0.29
N ALA A 165 17.82 10.55 -0.88
CA ALA A 165 18.81 11.61 -1.01
C ALA A 165 18.31 12.95 -0.44
N GLU A 166 17.05 13.32 -0.74
CA GLU A 166 16.41 14.54 -0.20
C GLU A 166 16.31 14.53 1.33
N ARG A 167 16.44 13.36 1.97
CA ARG A 167 16.39 13.17 3.43
C ARG A 167 17.73 12.86 4.06
N GLY A 168 18.81 13.05 3.29
CA GLY A 168 20.17 12.90 3.77
C GLY A 168 20.65 11.45 3.88
N VAL A 169 19.90 10.46 3.38
CA VAL A 169 20.36 9.08 3.32
C VAL A 169 21.31 8.91 2.13
N PRO A 170 22.59 8.51 2.35
CA PRO A 170 23.50 8.23 1.25
C PRO A 170 22.96 7.13 0.35
N VAL A 171 22.90 7.40 -0.96
CA VAL A 171 22.33 6.42 -1.91
C VAL A 171 23.11 6.39 -3.20
N TYR A 172 23.40 5.18 -3.70
CA TYR A 172 23.86 4.91 -5.05
C TYR A 172 22.72 4.37 -5.89
N LEU A 173 22.51 4.99 -7.05
CA LEU A 173 21.58 4.51 -8.06
C LEU A 173 22.40 3.85 -9.16
N VAL A 174 22.08 2.57 -9.46
CA VAL A 174 22.76 1.78 -10.47
C VAL A 174 21.76 1.29 -11.54
N VAL A 175 22.25 0.90 -12.69
CA VAL A 175 21.44 0.19 -13.69
C VAL A 175 21.05 -1.20 -13.17
N ASP A 176 19.93 -1.75 -13.62
CA ASP A 176 19.43 -3.04 -13.10
C ASP A 176 20.47 -4.19 -13.19
N ALA A 177 21.21 -4.24 -14.30
CA ALA A 177 22.27 -5.23 -14.49
C ALA A 177 23.44 -5.09 -13.48
N GLY A 178 23.67 -3.89 -12.96
CA GLY A 178 24.72 -3.63 -11.97
C GLY A 178 24.42 -4.11 -10.55
N LEU A 179 23.16 -4.48 -10.24
CA LEU A 179 22.80 -4.97 -8.91
C LEU A 179 23.56 -6.22 -8.49
N THR A 180 23.91 -7.10 -9.43
CA THR A 180 24.61 -8.34 -9.13
C THR A 180 26.00 -8.14 -8.51
N ASP A 181 26.68 -7.06 -8.88
CA ASP A 181 27.99 -6.73 -8.30
C ASP A 181 27.83 -6.25 -6.84
N TRP A 182 26.79 -5.51 -6.56
CA TRP A 182 26.48 -5.02 -5.21
C TRP A 182 25.96 -6.11 -4.27
N LEU A 183 25.30 -7.17 -4.79
CA LEU A 183 24.87 -8.32 -3.98
C LEU A 183 26.03 -9.01 -3.27
N ARG A 184 27.26 -8.93 -3.81
CA ARG A 184 28.43 -9.58 -3.24
C ARG A 184 28.96 -8.88 -2.01
N ILE A 185 28.66 -7.58 -1.86
CA ILE A 185 29.19 -6.73 -0.81
C ILE A 185 28.10 -6.12 0.09
N ALA A 186 26.84 -6.37 -0.24
CA ALA A 186 25.71 -5.91 0.58
C ALA A 186 25.64 -6.69 1.90
N ASP A 187 25.49 -5.98 3.00
CA ASP A 187 25.28 -6.55 4.35
C ASP A 187 23.82 -6.92 4.59
N LEU A 188 22.90 -6.24 3.90
CA LEU A 188 21.47 -6.44 4.01
C LEU A 188 20.79 -6.22 2.67
N VAL A 189 19.81 -7.07 2.34
CA VAL A 189 18.88 -6.88 1.22
C VAL A 189 17.47 -6.69 1.77
N LEU A 190 16.79 -5.62 1.37
CA LEU A 190 15.42 -5.28 1.79
C LEU A 190 14.47 -5.19 0.60
#